data_e4afd703081c87e86dcbd3a343293b1f
#
_entry.id   e4afd703081c87e86dcbd3a343293b1f
#
_cell.length_a   1.000
_cell.length_b   1.000
_cell.length_c   1.000
_cell.angle_alpha   90.00
_cell.angle_beta   90.00
_cell.angle_gamma   90.00
#
_symmetry.space_group_name_H-M   'P 1'
#
loop_
_entity.id
_entity.type
_entity.pdbx_description
1 polymer ?
#
loop_
_entity_poly.entity_id
_entity_poly.type
_entity_poly.pdbx_seq_one_letter_code
_entity_poly.pdbx_strand_id
1 'polypeptide(L)'
;PFRCSGPKQDPEPLEYLRNEKDSTFDINLEIHLKTEKMSEYDLISSSNYNYLYWDMNQQITHHTTTGCNLRTGDMLASGTISGPEKDSRGSMLELTWGWSEPIKLSSGEERIALEDGDTVLLKGWCQGKGYRIGFGSCKGKLLPSS
;
A
#
# COMPACT_ATOMS: atom_id res chain seq x y z
N PRO A 1 -20.21 3.37 -4.64
CA PRO A 1 -19.19 3.97 -5.52
C PRO A 1 -17.84 3.32 -5.21
N PHE A 2 -16.88 3.32 -6.12
CA PHE A 2 -15.51 2.80 -6.01
C PHE A 2 -15.32 1.27 -5.88
N ARG A 3 -16.37 0.48 -5.76
CA ARG A 3 -16.25 -0.96 -5.92
C ARG A 3 -15.87 -1.30 -7.36
N CYS A 4 -14.95 -2.24 -7.53
CA CYS A 4 -14.49 -2.73 -8.82
C CYS A 4 -14.15 -4.21 -8.75
N SER A 5 -13.99 -4.82 -9.92
CA SER A 5 -13.50 -6.19 -10.00
C SER A 5 -12.01 -6.21 -9.67
N GLY A 6 -11.61 -7.15 -8.84
CA GLY A 6 -10.20 -7.46 -8.59
C GLY A 6 -9.58 -8.28 -9.72
N PRO A 7 -8.30 -8.68 -9.56
CA PRO A 7 -7.65 -9.59 -10.47
C PRO A 7 -8.37 -10.95 -10.50
N LYS A 8 -8.30 -11.64 -11.64
CA LYS A 8 -8.79 -13.02 -11.71
C LYS A 8 -7.97 -13.87 -10.74
N GLN A 9 -8.67 -14.55 -9.83
CA GLN A 9 -8.02 -15.45 -8.89
C GLN A 9 -7.75 -16.81 -9.55
N ASP A 10 -6.48 -17.19 -9.64
CA ASP A 10 -6.00 -18.45 -10.18
C ASP A 10 -4.80 -18.92 -9.34
N PRO A 11 -4.88 -20.07 -8.64
CA PRO A 11 -6.00 -21.02 -8.62
C PRO A 11 -7.28 -20.46 -8.00
N GLU A 12 -8.43 -21.06 -8.33
CA GLU A 12 -9.71 -20.66 -7.74
C GLU A 12 -9.67 -20.80 -6.21
N PRO A 13 -10.14 -19.81 -5.46
CA PRO A 13 -10.16 -19.87 -4.00
C PRO A 13 -11.00 -21.04 -3.45
N LEU A 14 -10.64 -21.50 -2.27
CA LEU A 14 -11.45 -22.46 -1.52
C LEU A 14 -12.87 -21.94 -1.32
N GLU A 15 -13.83 -22.84 -1.20
CA GLU A 15 -15.27 -22.48 -1.17
C GLU A 15 -15.62 -21.39 -0.17
N TYR A 16 -15.07 -21.44 1.03
CA TYR A 16 -15.33 -20.44 2.08
C TYR A 16 -14.71 -19.06 1.80
N LEU A 17 -13.82 -18.96 0.81
CA LEU A 17 -13.17 -17.70 0.37
C LEU A 17 -13.73 -17.17 -0.96
N ARG A 18 -14.71 -17.84 -1.55
CA ARG A 18 -15.30 -17.37 -2.80
C ARG A 18 -16.14 -16.13 -2.55
N ASN A 19 -15.89 -15.11 -3.33
CA ASN A 19 -16.62 -13.86 -3.28
C ASN A 19 -17.48 -13.65 -4.53
N GLU A 20 -18.48 -12.77 -4.39
CA GLU A 20 -19.20 -12.21 -5.51
C GLU A 20 -18.28 -11.30 -6.35
N LYS A 21 -18.72 -10.95 -7.55
CA LYS A 21 -18.05 -9.95 -8.40
C LYS A 21 -17.97 -8.59 -7.69
N ASP A 22 -16.99 -7.79 -8.08
CA ASP A 22 -16.78 -6.43 -7.58
C ASP A 22 -16.57 -6.38 -6.05
N SER A 23 -15.70 -7.24 -5.55
CA SER A 23 -15.41 -7.37 -4.14
C SER A 23 -14.27 -6.47 -3.63
N THR A 24 -13.53 -5.82 -4.54
CA THR A 24 -12.45 -4.90 -4.20
C THR A 24 -12.82 -3.43 -4.45
N PHE A 25 -11.87 -2.53 -4.29
CA PHE A 25 -12.08 -1.08 -4.41
C PHE A 25 -10.97 -0.43 -5.25
N ASP A 26 -11.35 0.55 -6.06
CA ASP A 26 -10.42 1.42 -6.78
C ASP A 26 -9.93 2.52 -5.83
N ILE A 27 -8.82 2.23 -5.13
CA ILE A 27 -8.16 3.17 -4.22
C ILE A 27 -6.75 3.42 -4.74
N ASN A 28 -6.49 4.65 -5.16
CA ASN A 28 -5.15 5.08 -5.52
C ASN A 28 -4.31 5.28 -4.26
N LEU A 29 -3.08 4.80 -4.30
CA LEU A 29 -2.14 4.82 -3.18
C LEU A 29 -0.83 5.45 -3.63
N GLU A 30 -0.29 6.36 -2.82
CA GLU A 30 1.01 6.98 -3.06
C GLU A 30 1.90 6.88 -1.83
N ILE A 31 3.18 6.65 -2.08
CA ILE A 31 4.25 6.73 -1.09
C ILE A 31 5.20 7.83 -1.51
N HIS A 32 5.40 8.79 -0.63
CA HIS A 32 6.32 9.89 -0.83
C HIS A 32 7.43 9.82 0.22
N LEU A 33 8.64 10.17 -0.19
CA LEU A 33 9.83 10.21 0.65
C LEU A 33 10.45 11.61 0.62
N LYS A 34 10.93 12.06 1.77
CA LYS A 34 11.68 13.30 1.92
C LYS A 34 12.83 13.09 2.89
N THR A 35 14.04 13.41 2.48
CA THR A 35 15.22 13.46 3.36
C THR A 35 15.31 14.80 4.10
N GLU A 36 16.20 14.94 5.05
CA GLU A 36 16.42 16.21 5.74
C GLU A 36 16.94 17.33 4.82
N LYS A 37 17.61 16.97 3.70
CA LYS A 37 18.13 17.94 2.73
C LYS A 37 17.09 18.43 1.71
N MET A 38 15.94 17.79 1.66
CA MET A 38 14.88 18.11 0.69
C MET A 38 13.90 19.11 1.29
N SER A 39 13.43 20.06 0.47
CA SER A 39 12.29 20.94 0.81
C SER A 39 10.95 20.27 0.52
N GLU A 40 10.88 19.49 -0.56
CA GLU A 40 9.68 18.84 -1.08
C GLU A 40 9.79 17.32 -1.01
N TYR A 41 8.66 16.64 -1.13
CA TYR A 41 8.58 15.19 -1.16
C TYR A 41 8.72 14.67 -2.59
N ASP A 42 9.51 13.63 -2.78
CA ASP A 42 9.50 12.83 -4.01
C ASP A 42 8.45 11.72 -3.92
N LEU A 43 7.69 11.54 -4.98
CA LEU A 43 6.83 10.39 -5.17
C LEU A 43 7.71 9.19 -5.53
N ILE A 44 7.77 8.18 -4.66
CA ILE A 44 8.62 6.99 -4.86
C ILE A 44 7.81 5.76 -5.25
N SER A 45 6.50 5.75 -5.01
CA SER A 45 5.62 4.68 -5.45
C SER A 45 4.18 5.17 -5.65
N SER A 46 3.54 4.67 -6.70
CA SER A 46 2.12 4.87 -6.99
C SER A 46 1.48 3.53 -7.32
N SER A 47 0.57 3.08 -6.47
CA SER A 47 -0.08 1.77 -6.57
C SER A 47 -1.61 1.91 -6.50
N ASN A 48 -2.31 0.80 -6.55
CA ASN A 48 -3.75 0.77 -6.39
C ASN A 48 -4.17 -0.46 -5.57
N TYR A 49 -5.12 -0.26 -4.68
CA TYR A 49 -5.64 -1.33 -3.82
C TYR A 49 -6.21 -2.52 -4.60
N ASN A 50 -6.72 -2.29 -5.82
CA ASN A 50 -7.27 -3.34 -6.67
C ASN A 50 -6.22 -4.34 -7.22
N TYR A 51 -4.93 -4.10 -7.01
CA TYR A 51 -3.87 -5.07 -7.34
C TYR A 51 -3.80 -6.24 -6.36
N LEU A 52 -4.40 -6.12 -5.18
CA LEU A 52 -4.42 -7.21 -4.21
C LEU A 52 -5.16 -8.43 -4.74
N TYR A 53 -4.53 -9.60 -4.62
CA TYR A 53 -5.13 -10.89 -4.95
C TYR A 53 -6.28 -11.24 -4.01
N TRP A 54 -6.10 -11.03 -2.70
CA TRP A 54 -7.10 -11.25 -1.67
C TRP A 54 -7.78 -9.95 -1.28
N ASP A 55 -9.08 -9.89 -1.40
CA ASP A 55 -9.84 -8.73 -0.94
C ASP A 55 -10.07 -8.72 0.59
N MET A 56 -10.58 -7.61 1.11
CA MET A 56 -10.81 -7.45 2.55
C MET A 56 -11.74 -8.52 3.14
N ASN A 57 -12.77 -8.93 2.41
CA ASN A 57 -13.72 -9.92 2.91
C ASN A 57 -13.03 -11.28 3.05
N GLN A 58 -12.23 -11.67 2.06
CA GLN A 58 -11.45 -12.89 2.09
C GLN A 58 -10.42 -12.89 3.22
N GLN A 59 -9.72 -11.78 3.44
CA GLN A 59 -8.76 -11.62 4.52
C GLN A 59 -9.41 -11.78 5.90
N ILE A 60 -10.56 -11.13 6.12
CA ILE A 60 -11.33 -11.24 7.37
C ILE A 60 -11.85 -12.66 7.56
N THR A 61 -12.42 -13.25 6.52
CA THR A 61 -12.96 -14.61 6.56
C THR A 61 -11.86 -15.62 6.91
N HIS A 62 -10.69 -15.50 6.26
CA HIS A 62 -9.56 -16.37 6.54
C HIS A 62 -9.03 -16.18 7.97
N HIS A 63 -8.90 -14.96 8.43
CA HIS A 63 -8.44 -14.64 9.79
C HIS A 63 -9.32 -15.26 10.86
N THR A 64 -10.64 -15.29 10.64
CA THR A 64 -11.60 -15.80 11.63
C THR A 64 -11.85 -17.32 11.53
N THR A 65 -11.44 -17.97 10.44
CA THR A 65 -11.67 -19.41 10.21
C THR A 65 -11.05 -20.30 11.30
N THR A 66 -9.94 -19.88 11.88
CA THR A 66 -9.25 -20.59 12.97
C THR A 66 -9.79 -20.29 14.37
N GLY A 67 -10.93 -19.60 14.47
CA GLY A 67 -11.55 -19.23 15.75
C GLY A 67 -10.98 -17.94 16.37
N CYS A 68 -10.24 -17.15 15.62
CA CYS A 68 -9.77 -15.83 16.06
C CYS A 68 -10.92 -14.83 15.99
N ASN A 69 -11.55 -14.55 17.12
CA ASN A 69 -12.67 -13.62 17.20
C ASN A 69 -12.18 -12.18 17.09
N LEU A 70 -12.80 -11.42 16.19
CA LEU A 70 -12.59 -9.97 16.08
C LEU A 70 -13.31 -9.24 17.21
N ARG A 71 -12.69 -8.18 17.72
CA ARG A 71 -13.21 -7.31 18.76
C ARG A 71 -13.33 -5.88 18.24
N THR A 72 -14.22 -5.10 18.81
CA THR A 72 -14.28 -3.66 18.55
C THR A 72 -12.94 -3.00 18.85
N GLY A 73 -12.39 -2.28 17.90
CA GLY A 73 -11.10 -1.62 18.01
C GLY A 73 -9.93 -2.42 17.43
N ASP A 74 -10.13 -3.66 16.95
CA ASP A 74 -9.09 -4.39 16.23
C ASP A 74 -8.72 -3.67 14.94
N MET A 75 -7.42 -3.52 14.72
CA MET A 75 -6.86 -2.93 13.51
C MET A 75 -6.34 -4.05 12.61
N LEU A 76 -6.85 -4.10 11.38
CA LEU A 76 -6.43 -5.05 10.37
C LEU A 76 -5.61 -4.34 9.28
N ALA A 77 -4.63 -5.04 8.75
CA ALA A 77 -3.79 -4.53 7.67
C ALA A 77 -3.62 -5.59 6.57
N SER A 78 -3.68 -5.14 5.32
CA SER A 78 -3.48 -6.02 4.16
C SER A 78 -2.02 -6.40 3.93
N GLY A 79 -1.08 -5.71 4.57
CA GLY A 79 0.32 -5.74 4.18
C GLY A 79 0.59 -4.86 2.96
N THR A 80 1.74 -5.09 2.33
CA THR A 80 2.22 -4.33 1.17
C THR A 80 1.27 -4.47 -0.03
N ILE A 81 0.97 -3.37 -0.70
CA ILE A 81 0.14 -3.34 -1.91
C ILE A 81 1.02 -2.92 -3.08
N SER A 82 1.39 -3.90 -3.89
CA SER A 82 2.29 -3.72 -5.02
C SER A 82 1.59 -3.99 -6.34
N GLY A 83 1.83 -3.15 -7.31
CA GLY A 83 1.37 -3.31 -8.69
C GLY A 83 2.46 -3.94 -9.58
N PRO A 84 2.18 -4.10 -10.89
CA PRO A 84 3.08 -4.79 -11.81
C PRO A 84 4.33 -3.99 -12.16
N GLU A 85 4.27 -2.67 -12.12
CA GLU A 85 5.36 -1.79 -12.54
C GLU A 85 6.35 -1.54 -11.40
N LYS A 86 7.59 -1.17 -11.74
CA LYS A 86 8.64 -0.92 -10.72
C LYS A 86 8.25 0.20 -9.76
N ASP A 87 7.64 1.26 -10.26
CA ASP A 87 7.17 2.42 -9.49
C ASP A 87 5.82 2.20 -8.79
N SER A 88 5.22 1.02 -8.91
CA SER A 88 4.00 0.65 -8.21
C SER A 88 4.22 -0.34 -7.06
N ARG A 89 5.47 -0.62 -6.70
CA ARG A 89 5.83 -1.51 -5.59
C ARG A 89 5.66 -0.81 -4.25
N GLY A 90 5.05 -1.49 -3.29
CA GLY A 90 4.60 -0.89 -2.03
C GLY A 90 5.62 -0.89 -0.88
N SER A 91 6.84 -1.37 -1.09
CA SER A 91 7.89 -1.38 -0.06
C SER A 91 9.25 -1.00 -0.61
N MET A 92 10.14 -0.49 0.27
CA MET A 92 11.53 -0.19 -0.10
C MET A 92 12.27 -1.44 -0.56
N LEU A 93 12.02 -2.59 0.08
CA LEU A 93 12.62 -3.87 -0.30
C LEU A 93 12.33 -4.24 -1.76
N GLU A 94 11.10 -4.02 -2.20
CA GLU A 94 10.69 -4.30 -3.58
C GLU A 94 11.17 -3.23 -4.55
N LEU A 95 11.08 -1.94 -4.18
CA LEU A 95 11.56 -0.81 -4.99
C LEU A 95 13.05 -0.90 -5.29
N THR A 96 13.83 -1.34 -4.29
CA THR A 96 15.29 -1.46 -4.38
C THR A 96 15.76 -2.86 -4.77
N TRP A 97 14.87 -3.74 -5.18
CA TRP A 97 15.15 -5.11 -5.59
C TRP A 97 16.04 -5.86 -4.60
N GLY A 98 15.54 -5.96 -3.36
CA GLY A 98 16.27 -6.64 -2.29
C GLY A 98 17.55 -5.90 -1.88
N TRP A 99 17.51 -4.58 -1.80
CA TRP A 99 18.63 -3.69 -1.42
C TRP A 99 19.76 -3.59 -2.45
N SER A 100 19.56 -4.06 -3.68
CA SER A 100 20.61 -4.07 -4.72
C SER A 100 20.57 -2.87 -5.67
N GLU A 101 19.40 -2.23 -5.80
CA GLU A 101 19.19 -1.12 -6.74
C GLU A 101 18.69 0.11 -5.98
N PRO A 102 19.55 1.14 -5.76
CA PRO A 102 19.10 2.34 -5.05
C PRO A 102 18.07 3.13 -5.86
N ILE A 103 17.13 3.74 -5.15
CA ILE A 103 16.27 4.79 -5.73
C ILE A 103 17.01 6.13 -5.66
N LYS A 104 16.92 6.90 -6.74
CA LYS A 104 17.52 8.25 -6.81
C LYS A 104 16.47 9.29 -6.49
N LEU A 105 16.80 10.17 -5.56
CA LEU A 105 15.94 11.27 -5.14
C LEU A 105 16.29 12.56 -5.89
N SER A 106 15.36 13.50 -5.94
CA SER A 106 15.55 14.80 -6.60
C SER A 106 16.68 15.63 -5.98
N SER A 107 17.03 15.38 -4.73
CA SER A 107 18.20 15.96 -4.06
C SER A 107 19.54 15.45 -4.56
N GLY A 108 19.55 14.38 -5.37
CA GLY A 108 20.76 13.64 -5.75
C GLY A 108 21.19 12.58 -4.74
N GLU A 109 20.49 12.46 -3.61
CA GLU A 109 20.72 11.37 -2.65
C GLU A 109 20.15 10.05 -3.18
N GLU A 110 20.71 8.96 -2.72
CA GLU A 110 20.25 7.61 -3.03
C GLU A 110 19.75 6.92 -1.77
N ARG A 111 18.73 6.06 -1.91
CA ARG A 111 18.23 5.22 -0.82
C ARG A 111 18.02 3.79 -1.27
N ILE A 112 18.60 2.86 -0.52
CA ILE A 112 18.26 1.43 -0.59
C ILE A 112 17.28 1.04 0.53
N ALA A 113 17.35 1.73 1.66
CA ALA A 113 16.47 1.63 2.81
C ALA A 113 16.20 3.03 3.36
N LEU A 114 15.24 3.15 4.27
CA LEU A 114 15.02 4.41 4.99
C LEU A 114 16.16 4.66 5.98
N GLU A 115 16.54 5.92 6.13
CA GLU A 115 17.59 6.38 7.04
C GLU A 115 17.03 7.33 8.11
N ASP A 116 17.75 7.51 9.18
CA ASP A 116 17.41 8.48 10.22
C ASP A 116 17.26 9.89 9.61
N GLY A 117 16.21 10.57 9.99
CA GLY A 117 15.87 11.87 9.41
C GLY A 117 14.90 11.81 8.22
N ASP A 118 14.77 10.66 7.56
CA ASP A 118 13.83 10.50 6.46
C ASP A 118 12.39 10.61 6.95
N THR A 119 11.57 11.23 6.13
CA THR A 119 10.14 11.37 6.38
C THR A 119 9.35 10.68 5.29
N VAL A 120 8.49 9.75 5.67
CA VAL A 120 7.57 9.04 4.77
C VAL A 120 6.18 9.65 4.89
N LEU A 121 5.53 9.86 3.75
CA LEU A 121 4.17 10.35 3.66
C LEU A 121 3.36 9.39 2.79
N LEU A 122 2.33 8.77 3.36
CA LEU A 122 1.39 7.90 2.67
C LEU A 122 0.10 8.65 2.38
N LYS A 123 -0.42 8.50 1.17
CA LYS A 123 -1.70 9.05 0.74
C LYS A 123 -2.54 7.99 0.06
N GLY A 124 -3.86 8.12 0.21
CA GLY A 124 -4.82 7.29 -0.50
C GLY A 124 -6.05 8.10 -0.88
N TRP A 125 -6.63 7.80 -2.04
CA TRP A 125 -7.88 8.42 -2.49
C TRP A 125 -8.62 7.57 -3.50
N CYS A 126 -9.93 7.83 -3.60
CA CYS A 126 -10.78 7.29 -4.66
C CYS A 126 -11.24 8.44 -5.57
N GLN A 127 -11.27 8.20 -6.88
CA GLN A 127 -11.69 9.17 -7.88
C GLN A 127 -13.07 8.81 -8.43
N GLY A 128 -14.05 9.69 -8.23
CA GLY A 128 -15.37 9.61 -8.86
C GLY A 128 -15.51 10.60 -10.02
N LYS A 129 -16.69 10.62 -10.67
CA LYS A 129 -17.01 11.61 -11.69
C LYS A 129 -17.21 12.99 -11.04
N GLY A 130 -16.24 13.88 -11.24
CA GLY A 130 -16.30 15.26 -10.73
C GLY A 130 -16.03 15.41 -9.24
N TYR A 131 -15.61 14.36 -8.53
CA TYR A 131 -15.25 14.43 -7.11
C TYR A 131 -14.15 13.44 -6.74
N ARG A 132 -13.46 13.73 -5.64
CA ARG A 132 -12.44 12.85 -5.04
C ARG A 132 -12.73 12.68 -3.55
N ILE A 133 -12.53 11.47 -3.05
CA ILE A 133 -12.57 11.18 -1.62
C ILE A 133 -11.16 10.77 -1.20
N GLY A 134 -10.57 11.51 -0.26
CA GLY A 134 -9.25 11.22 0.30
C GLY A 134 -9.34 10.57 1.68
N PHE A 135 -8.32 9.78 2.03
CA PHE A 135 -8.16 9.19 3.35
C PHE A 135 -7.31 10.06 4.30
N GLY A 136 -6.98 11.31 3.88
CA GLY A 136 -6.03 12.14 4.58
C GLY A 136 -4.58 11.75 4.28
N SER A 137 -3.67 12.07 5.19
CA SER A 137 -2.25 11.77 5.07
C SER A 137 -1.75 11.05 6.32
N CYS A 138 -0.96 10.00 6.14
CA CYS A 138 -0.22 9.35 7.19
C CYS A 138 1.26 9.72 7.02
N LYS A 139 1.83 10.43 7.99
CA LYS A 139 3.21 10.94 7.93
C LYS A 139 3.99 10.53 9.17
N GLY A 140 5.20 10.00 8.96
CA GLY A 140 6.14 9.68 10.02
C GLY A 140 7.58 10.04 9.63
N LYS A 141 8.36 10.52 10.61
CA LYS A 141 9.80 10.75 10.49
C LYS A 141 10.55 9.67 11.26
N LEU A 142 11.58 9.11 10.65
CA LEU A 142 12.50 8.20 11.33
C LEU A 142 13.41 9.03 12.24
N LEU A 143 13.51 8.60 13.49
CA LEU A 143 14.38 9.23 14.46
C LEU A 143 15.56 8.28 14.77
N PRO A 144 16.74 8.82 15.12
CA PRO A 144 17.84 8.00 15.59
C PRO A 144 17.42 7.15 16.80
N SER A 145 17.98 5.93 16.88
CA SER A 145 17.80 5.12 18.10
C SER A 145 18.48 5.82 19.27
N SER A 146 17.76 5.88 20.40
CA SER A 146 18.29 6.38 21.68
C SER A 146 19.20 5.35 22.33
#